data_314b59785a550850b5641e4a4fc27466
#
_entry.id   314b59785a550850b5641e4a4fc27466
#
_cell.length_a   1.000
_cell.length_b   1.000
_cell.length_c   1.000
_cell.angle_alpha   90.00
_cell.angle_beta   90.00
_cell.angle_gamma   90.00
#
_symmetry.space_group_name_H-M   'P 1'
#
loop_
_entity.id
_entity.type
_entity.pdbx_description
1 polymer ?
#
loop_
_entity_poly.entity_id
_entity_poly.type
_entity_poly.pdbx_seq_one_letter_code
_entity_poly.pdbx_strand_id
1 'polypeptide(L)'
;HGDEIIQASALLRGKRFSYWSKIIIATFLIWTARYLMLNCLIAAFTNVTPMEHLLIFCRHLMMWVTMLISPTPGSSGTAEFFFTQFFTEFLGDYTFVTNILWRMLSYYPYLILGAIFLPKWIRRVFFKKKDQKVKQG
;
A
#
# COMPACT_ATOMS: atom_id res chain seq x y z
N HIS A 1 -11.61 -10.23 24.77
CA HIS A 1 -11.07 -9.31 23.75
C HIS A 1 -10.48 -8.02 24.34
N GLY A 2 -11.03 -7.49 25.46
CA GLY A 2 -10.49 -6.28 26.11
C GLY A 2 -9.11 -6.48 26.71
N ASP A 3 -8.88 -7.62 27.33
CA ASP A 3 -7.61 -7.93 28.01
C ASP A 3 -6.45 -8.09 27.02
N GLU A 4 -6.69 -8.60 25.83
CA GLU A 4 -5.69 -8.70 24.76
C GLU A 4 -5.25 -7.32 24.25
N ILE A 5 -6.19 -6.38 24.16
CA ILE A 5 -5.91 -4.99 23.74
C ILE A 5 -5.11 -4.27 24.84
N ILE A 6 -5.46 -4.49 26.11
CA ILE A 6 -4.77 -3.90 27.26
C ILE A 6 -3.33 -4.43 27.35
N GLN A 7 -3.13 -5.74 27.17
CA GLN A 7 -1.80 -6.36 27.15
C GLN A 7 -0.97 -5.87 25.97
N ALA A 8 -1.53 -5.78 24.77
CA ALA A 8 -0.85 -5.23 23.62
C ALA A 8 -0.46 -3.76 23.83
N SER A 9 -1.35 -2.97 24.41
CA SER A 9 -1.08 -1.56 24.75
C SER A 9 0.03 -1.42 25.80
N ALA A 10 0.04 -2.26 26.83
CA ALA A 10 1.07 -2.26 27.85
C ALA A 10 2.44 -2.64 27.30
N LEU A 11 2.51 -3.62 26.40
CA LEU A 11 3.74 -4.02 25.70
C LEU A 11 4.30 -2.91 24.80
N LEU A 12 3.43 -2.10 24.21
CA LEU A 12 3.82 -0.98 23.35
C LEU A 12 4.27 0.24 24.18
N ARG A 13 3.66 0.47 25.34
CA ARG A 13 3.93 1.61 26.22
C ARG A 13 5.33 1.57 26.84
N GLY A 14 5.90 0.37 27.00
CA GLY A 14 7.26 0.17 27.52
C GLY A 14 8.37 0.25 26.45
N LYS A 15 8.03 0.45 25.19
CA LYS A 15 9.02 0.47 24.10
C LYS A 15 9.74 1.81 24.04
N ARG A 16 11.07 1.74 23.98
CA ARG A 16 12.00 2.88 23.94
C ARG A 16 11.66 3.80 22.76
N PHE A 17 11.82 5.11 22.89
CA PHE A 17 11.63 6.11 21.83
C PHE A 17 12.30 5.73 20.49
N SER A 18 13.49 5.09 20.56
CA SER A 18 14.20 4.57 19.39
C SER A 18 13.41 3.53 18.56
N TYR A 19 12.49 2.78 19.18
CA TYR A 19 11.62 1.84 18.45
C TYR A 19 10.56 2.59 17.62
N TRP A 20 9.95 3.60 18.22
CA TRP A 20 8.95 4.42 17.55
C TRP A 20 9.55 5.24 16.40
N SER A 21 10.75 5.83 16.60
CA SER A 21 11.43 6.55 15.54
C SER A 21 11.78 5.65 14.34
N LYS A 22 12.23 4.40 14.58
CA LYS A 22 12.49 3.44 13.50
C LYS A 22 11.23 3.11 12.70
N ILE A 23 10.09 2.92 13.37
CA ILE A 23 8.81 2.65 12.69
C ILE A 23 8.40 3.85 11.84
N ILE A 24 8.46 5.06 12.39
CA ILE A 24 8.09 6.29 11.67
C ILE A 24 8.98 6.48 10.44
N ILE A 25 10.29 6.34 10.61
CA ILE A 25 11.24 6.46 9.49
C ILE A 25 10.99 5.39 8.43
N ALA A 26 10.80 4.13 8.84
CA ALA A 26 10.51 3.04 7.91
C ALA A 26 9.20 3.28 7.15
N THR A 27 8.15 3.71 7.84
CA THR A 27 6.87 4.05 7.22
C THR A 27 7.02 5.20 6.24
N PHE A 28 7.72 6.27 6.63
CA PHE A 28 7.97 7.41 5.76
C PHE A 28 8.75 7.00 4.49
N LEU A 29 9.81 6.18 4.63
CA LEU A 29 10.59 5.67 3.50
C LEU A 29 9.74 4.82 2.54
N ILE A 30 8.90 3.93 3.09
CA ILE A 30 8.02 3.08 2.27
C ILE A 30 7.03 3.94 1.47
N TRP A 31 6.39 4.92 2.10
CA TRP A 31 5.44 5.80 1.42
C TRP A 31 6.12 6.68 0.38
N THR A 32 7.28 7.25 0.71
CA THR A 32 8.08 8.04 -0.24
C THR A 32 8.48 7.21 -1.44
N ALA A 33 8.96 5.98 -1.24
CA ALA A 33 9.32 5.07 -2.32
C ALA A 33 8.12 4.76 -3.24
N ARG A 34 6.92 4.55 -2.67
CA ARG A 34 5.70 4.33 -3.46
C ARG A 34 5.33 5.52 -4.34
N TYR A 35 5.45 6.74 -3.82
CA TYR A 35 5.15 7.94 -4.61
C TYR A 35 6.21 8.21 -5.67
N LEU A 36 7.49 8.01 -5.33
CA LEU A 36 8.59 8.16 -6.29
C LEU A 36 8.54 7.11 -7.41
N MET A 37 8.04 5.91 -7.14
CA MET A 37 7.89 4.87 -8.15
C MET A 37 7.04 5.34 -9.35
N LEU A 38 5.92 6.01 -9.11
CA LEU A 38 5.11 6.57 -10.19
C LEU A 38 5.84 7.70 -10.93
N ASN A 39 6.54 8.57 -10.19
CA ASN A 39 7.36 9.61 -10.79
C ASN A 39 8.43 9.04 -11.72
N CYS A 40 9.15 8.01 -11.29
CA CYS A 40 10.15 7.32 -12.11
C CYS A 40 9.52 6.64 -13.32
N LEU A 41 8.33 6.05 -13.15
CA LEU A 41 7.64 5.38 -14.23
C LEU A 41 7.21 6.37 -15.32
N ILE A 42 6.68 7.53 -14.96
CA ILE A 42 6.31 8.59 -15.90
C ILE A 42 7.57 9.15 -16.59
N ALA A 43 8.64 9.40 -15.83
CA ALA A 43 9.91 9.89 -16.37
C ALA A 43 10.60 8.91 -17.33
N ALA A 44 10.26 7.61 -17.28
CA ALA A 44 10.77 6.62 -18.21
C ALA A 44 10.15 6.74 -19.63
N PHE A 45 8.94 7.31 -19.72
CA PHE A 45 8.23 7.46 -21.00
C PHE A 45 8.26 8.89 -21.53
N THR A 46 8.43 9.88 -20.66
CA THR A 46 8.38 11.30 -21.02
C THR A 46 9.48 12.08 -20.32
N ASN A 47 9.97 13.14 -20.99
CA ASN A 47 10.91 14.06 -20.37
C ASN A 47 10.17 14.97 -19.40
N VAL A 48 10.42 14.80 -18.11
CA VAL A 48 9.74 15.52 -17.03
C VAL A 48 10.69 16.53 -16.40
N THR A 49 10.26 17.77 -16.32
CA THR A 49 11.01 18.84 -15.62
C THR A 49 10.90 18.68 -14.10
N PRO A 50 11.85 19.24 -13.30
CA PRO A 50 11.78 19.14 -11.84
C PRO A 50 10.47 19.67 -11.24
N MET A 51 9.85 20.67 -11.88
CA MET A 51 8.56 21.22 -11.44
C MET A 51 7.41 20.26 -11.72
N GLU A 52 7.46 19.56 -12.85
CA GLU A 52 6.47 18.55 -13.20
C GLU A 52 6.55 17.32 -12.29
N HIS A 53 7.73 16.95 -11.81
CA HIS A 53 7.86 15.90 -10.79
C HIS A 53 7.09 16.23 -9.51
N LEU A 54 7.14 17.49 -9.06
CA LEU A 54 6.36 17.95 -7.92
C LEU A 54 4.86 17.90 -8.22
N LEU A 55 4.45 18.31 -9.42
CA LEU A 55 3.05 18.29 -9.84
C LEU A 55 2.51 16.85 -9.93
N ILE A 56 3.28 15.92 -10.48
CA ILE A 56 2.96 14.49 -10.53
C ILE A 56 2.79 13.93 -9.12
N PHE A 57 3.68 14.29 -8.20
CA PHE A 57 3.59 13.87 -6.81
C PHE A 57 2.29 14.38 -6.15
N CYS A 58 1.95 15.65 -6.32
CA CYS A 58 0.72 16.24 -5.79
C CYS A 58 -0.53 15.58 -6.40
N ARG A 59 -0.56 15.36 -7.71
CA ARG A 59 -1.67 14.67 -8.40
C ARG A 59 -1.82 13.22 -7.90
N HIS A 60 -0.72 12.54 -7.63
CA HIS A 60 -0.75 11.18 -7.06
C HIS A 60 -1.34 11.16 -5.64
N LEU A 61 -1.00 12.15 -4.81
CA LEU A 61 -1.63 12.32 -3.49
C LEU A 61 -3.13 12.57 -3.61
N MET A 62 -3.56 13.47 -4.51
CA MET A 62 -4.98 13.73 -4.75
C MET A 62 -5.72 12.48 -5.24
N MET A 63 -5.12 11.72 -6.16
CA MET A 63 -5.67 10.47 -6.63
C MET A 63 -5.86 9.46 -5.48
N TRP A 64 -4.90 9.38 -4.56
CA TRP A 64 -4.99 8.54 -3.37
C TRP A 64 -6.19 8.93 -2.47
N VAL A 65 -6.35 10.23 -2.19
CA VAL A 65 -7.49 10.73 -1.41
C VAL A 65 -8.82 10.40 -2.10
N THR A 66 -8.88 10.56 -3.42
CA THR A 66 -10.07 10.24 -4.20
C THR A 66 -10.39 8.73 -4.16
N MET A 67 -9.36 7.87 -4.21
CA MET A 67 -9.53 6.42 -4.10
C MET A 67 -10.04 5.97 -2.73
N LEU A 68 -9.83 6.73 -1.64
CA LEU A 68 -10.40 6.41 -0.32
C LEU A 68 -11.93 6.47 -0.30
N ILE A 69 -12.53 7.27 -1.18
CA ILE A 69 -13.98 7.43 -1.32
C ILE A 69 -14.57 6.35 -2.26
N SER A 70 -13.72 5.61 -2.95
CA SER A 70 -14.16 4.60 -3.92
C SER A 70 -14.90 3.44 -3.23
N PRO A 71 -16.11 3.10 -3.69
CA PRO A 71 -16.89 1.99 -3.12
C PRO A 71 -16.40 0.61 -3.57
N THR A 72 -15.46 0.53 -4.51
CA THR A 72 -15.02 -0.74 -5.08
C THR A 72 -13.88 -1.37 -4.28
N PRO A 73 -13.91 -2.69 -4.02
CA PRO A 73 -12.81 -3.38 -3.37
C PRO A 73 -11.50 -3.22 -4.16
N GLY A 74 -10.45 -2.71 -3.49
CA GLY A 74 -9.16 -2.46 -4.13
C GLY A 74 -9.17 -1.32 -5.15
N SER A 75 -10.22 -0.49 -5.17
CA SER A 75 -10.40 0.63 -6.11
C SER A 75 -10.23 0.24 -7.58
N SER A 76 -10.54 -1.03 -7.93
CA SER A 76 -10.44 -1.52 -9.29
C SER A 76 -11.47 -0.81 -10.19
N GLY A 77 -11.05 -0.37 -11.36
CA GLY A 77 -11.83 0.47 -12.28
C GLY A 77 -11.76 1.96 -11.96
N THR A 78 -12.01 2.35 -10.71
CA THR A 78 -11.91 3.76 -10.29
C THR A 78 -10.48 4.28 -10.30
N ALA A 79 -9.52 3.47 -9.90
CA ALA A 79 -8.11 3.86 -9.93
C ALA A 79 -7.60 4.04 -11.35
N GLU A 80 -7.97 3.17 -12.28
CA GLU A 80 -7.63 3.29 -13.70
C GLU A 80 -8.26 4.54 -14.32
N PHE A 81 -9.51 4.82 -13.98
CA PHE A 81 -10.21 6.02 -14.43
C PHE A 81 -9.50 7.29 -13.93
N PHE A 82 -9.24 7.40 -12.64
CA PHE A 82 -8.56 8.57 -12.08
C PHE A 82 -7.11 8.69 -12.56
N PHE A 83 -6.40 7.57 -12.71
CA PHE A 83 -5.06 7.60 -13.29
C PHE A 83 -5.07 8.26 -14.67
N THR A 84 -5.98 7.84 -15.52
CA THR A 84 -6.14 8.43 -16.86
C THR A 84 -6.44 9.92 -16.77
N GLN A 85 -7.40 10.34 -15.94
CA GLN A 85 -7.78 11.74 -15.80
C GLN A 85 -6.64 12.63 -15.30
N PHE A 86 -5.82 12.14 -14.37
CA PHE A 86 -4.77 12.95 -13.75
C PHE A 86 -3.46 12.97 -14.54
N PHE A 87 -3.16 11.92 -15.33
CA PHE A 87 -1.83 11.74 -15.92
C PHE A 87 -1.79 11.72 -17.45
N THR A 88 -2.92 11.72 -18.15
CA THR A 88 -2.95 11.78 -19.62
C THR A 88 -2.24 13.02 -20.18
N GLU A 89 -2.29 14.14 -19.48
CA GLU A 89 -1.60 15.38 -19.86
C GLU A 89 -0.07 15.19 -20.00
N PHE A 90 0.52 14.32 -19.16
CA PHE A 90 1.97 14.05 -19.17
C PHE A 90 2.34 12.89 -20.09
N LEU A 91 1.48 11.91 -20.22
CA LEU A 91 1.77 10.61 -20.84
C LEU A 91 1.23 10.48 -22.26
N GLY A 92 0.19 11.24 -22.62
CA GLY A 92 -0.46 11.11 -23.93
C GLY A 92 -0.81 9.66 -24.25
N ASP A 93 -0.26 9.15 -25.34
CA ASP A 93 -0.50 7.77 -25.84
C ASP A 93 0.05 6.68 -24.89
N TYR A 94 1.01 7.00 -24.04
CA TYR A 94 1.58 6.06 -23.06
C TYR A 94 0.77 5.90 -21.80
N THR A 95 -0.32 6.64 -21.61
CA THR A 95 -1.16 6.62 -20.42
C THR A 95 -1.66 5.22 -20.08
N PHE A 96 -2.14 4.49 -21.06
CA PHE A 96 -2.68 3.13 -20.88
C PHE A 96 -1.59 2.14 -20.43
N VAL A 97 -0.44 2.15 -21.10
CA VAL A 97 0.68 1.26 -20.75
C VAL A 97 1.24 1.57 -19.37
N THR A 98 1.40 2.85 -19.07
CA THR A 98 1.91 3.32 -17.77
C THR A 98 0.94 2.97 -16.64
N ASN A 99 -0.36 3.07 -16.87
CA ASN A 99 -1.40 2.67 -15.91
C ASN A 99 -1.31 1.17 -15.58
N ILE A 100 -1.19 0.31 -16.59
CA ILE A 100 -1.01 -1.15 -16.38
C ILE A 100 0.26 -1.42 -15.60
N LEU A 101 1.40 -0.84 -15.98
CA LEU A 101 2.68 -1.02 -15.30
C LEU A 101 2.61 -0.53 -13.85
N TRP A 102 2.00 0.62 -13.61
CA TRP A 102 1.79 1.12 -12.25
C TRP A 102 0.95 0.16 -11.40
N ARG A 103 -0.11 -0.42 -11.96
CA ARG A 103 -0.92 -1.44 -11.29
C ARG A 103 -0.13 -2.72 -11.03
N MET A 104 0.64 -3.19 -12.01
CA MET A 104 1.50 -4.36 -11.83
C MET A 104 2.51 -4.16 -10.70
N LEU A 105 3.10 -2.99 -10.58
CA LEU A 105 4.09 -2.70 -9.55
C LEU A 105 3.47 -2.38 -8.17
N SER A 106 2.32 -1.71 -8.13
CA SER A 106 1.73 -1.22 -6.88
C SER A 106 0.69 -2.14 -6.26
N TYR A 107 0.01 -2.98 -7.02
CA TYR A 107 -1.10 -3.80 -6.55
C TYR A 107 -0.81 -5.31 -6.56
N TYR A 108 -0.34 -5.86 -7.67
CA TYR A 108 -0.16 -7.30 -7.81
C TYR A 108 0.85 -7.92 -6.83
N PRO A 109 2.00 -7.31 -6.49
CA PRO A 109 2.90 -7.90 -5.51
C PRO A 109 2.26 -8.10 -4.15
N TYR A 110 1.44 -7.14 -3.70
CA TYR A 110 0.69 -7.26 -2.43
C TYR A 110 -0.39 -8.33 -2.50
N LEU A 111 -1.08 -8.45 -3.63
CA LEU A 111 -2.09 -9.48 -3.85
C LEU A 111 -1.46 -10.89 -3.79
N ILE A 112 -0.33 -11.08 -4.48
CA ILE A 112 0.39 -12.36 -4.49
C ILE A 112 0.91 -12.72 -3.09
N LEU A 113 1.55 -11.76 -2.40
CA LEU A 113 2.02 -11.96 -1.03
C LEU A 113 0.85 -12.29 -0.10
N GLY A 114 -0.27 -11.55 -0.20
CA GLY A 114 -1.48 -11.83 0.56
C GLY A 114 -2.01 -13.24 0.31
N ALA A 115 -2.10 -13.64 -0.95
CA ALA A 115 -2.58 -14.99 -1.34
C ALA A 115 -1.68 -16.12 -0.82
N ILE A 116 -0.37 -15.88 -0.68
CA ILE A 116 0.58 -16.88 -0.15
C ILE A 116 0.56 -16.93 1.39
N PHE A 117 0.55 -15.74 2.04
CA PHE A 117 0.70 -15.66 3.49
C PHE A 117 -0.61 -15.88 4.24
N LEU A 118 -1.76 -15.44 3.70
CA LEU A 118 -3.05 -15.52 4.35
C LEU A 118 -3.48 -16.97 4.65
N PRO A 119 -3.42 -17.94 3.71
CA PRO A 119 -3.75 -19.34 3.99
C PRO A 119 -2.82 -19.97 5.02
N LYS A 120 -1.51 -19.64 4.97
CA LYS A 120 -0.53 -20.12 5.95
C LYS A 120 -0.81 -19.60 7.35
N TRP A 121 -1.18 -18.33 7.47
CA TRP A 121 -1.52 -17.69 8.74
C TRP A 121 -2.83 -18.26 9.31
N ILE A 122 -3.89 -18.37 8.49
CA ILE A 122 -5.18 -18.96 8.87
C ILE A 122 -4.96 -20.39 9.41
N ARG A 123 -4.24 -21.23 8.65
CA ARG A 123 -3.93 -22.60 9.04
C ARG A 123 -3.22 -22.66 10.40
N ARG A 124 -2.21 -21.79 10.63
CA ARG A 124 -1.48 -21.72 11.90
C ARG A 124 -2.36 -21.33 13.08
N VAL A 125 -3.25 -20.35 12.90
CA VAL A 125 -4.12 -19.85 13.97
C VAL A 125 -5.21 -20.85 14.31
N PHE A 126 -5.87 -21.44 13.30
CA PHE A 126 -6.98 -22.37 13.54
C PHE A 126 -6.53 -23.72 14.07
N PHE A 127 -5.42 -24.28 13.55
CA PHE A 127 -4.93 -25.58 14.04
C PHE A 127 -4.36 -25.47 15.45
N LYS A 128 -3.63 -24.40 15.77
CA LYS A 128 -3.10 -24.17 17.13
C LYS A 128 -4.21 -24.05 18.17
N LYS A 129 -5.35 -23.47 17.81
CA LYS A 129 -6.51 -23.34 18.70
C LYS A 129 -7.24 -24.68 18.91
N LYS A 130 -7.18 -25.61 17.94
CA LYS A 130 -7.75 -26.95 18.06
C LYS A 130 -6.94 -27.83 19.01
N ASP A 131 -5.60 -27.77 18.93
CA ASP A 131 -4.70 -28.55 19.79
C ASP A 131 -4.78 -28.11 21.27
N GLN A 132 -5.05 -26.84 21.54
CA GLN A 132 -5.24 -26.34 22.91
C GLN A 132 -6.58 -26.81 23.50
N LYS A 133 -7.64 -26.90 22.71
CA LYS A 133 -8.93 -27.43 23.19
C LYS A 133 -8.89 -28.93 23.49
N VAL A 134 -8.12 -29.70 22.75
CA VAL A 134 -7.97 -31.15 22.97
C VAL A 134 -7.14 -31.45 24.24
N LYS A 135 -6.23 -30.55 24.66
CA LYS A 135 -5.44 -30.74 25.89
C LYS A 135 -6.14 -30.29 27.16
N GLN A 136 -7.30 -29.64 27.08
CA GLN A 136 -8.09 -29.16 28.23
C GLN A 136 -9.37 -29.97 28.49
N GLY A 137 -9.68 -30.95 27.68
CA GLY A 137 -10.77 -31.93 27.87
C GLY A 137 -10.20 -33.31 28.15
#